data_ae30bb0711e187ad7920172e343464fb
#
_entry.id   ae30bb0711e187ad7920172e343464fb
#
_cell.length_a   1.000
_cell.length_b   1.000
_cell.length_c   1.000
_cell.angle_alpha   90.00
_cell.angle_beta   90.00
_cell.angle_gamma   90.00
#
_symmetry.space_group_name_H-M   'P 1'
#
loop_
_entity.id
_entity.type
_entity.pdbx_description
1 polymer ?
#
loop_
_entity_poly.entity_id
_entity_poly.type
_entity_poly.pdbx_seq_one_letter_code
_entity_poly.pdbx_strand_id
1 'polypeptide(L)'
;MVNKIAELRREKRYAYSDFAILYRTNAQSRIFEEAMRKRSMPYRIYGGLSFYQRKEIKDVIAYFRLIVNPNDEEAFKRVINYPARGIGDTTLNKLVVAATDHNVSLWTVLNDPIGYALPVNNGTAKKLSDFRELISGFIERNVKLSAEEIAAAVVKESGIVSTLFQDRSVEGIS
;
A
#
# COMPACT_ATOMS: atom_id res chain seq x y z
N MET A 1 25.74 -13.69 -0.98
CA MET A 1 26.28 -12.52 -0.24
C MET A 1 25.80 -12.51 1.21
N VAL A 2 24.52 -12.46 1.51
CA VAL A 2 24.00 -12.45 2.90
C VAL A 2 24.43 -13.66 3.72
N ASN A 3 24.51 -14.87 3.13
CA ASN A 3 25.07 -16.06 3.78
C ASN A 3 26.54 -15.87 4.18
N LYS A 4 27.31 -15.21 3.32
CA LYS A 4 28.74 -14.97 3.60
C LYS A 4 28.93 -13.99 4.77
N ILE A 5 28.06 -13.00 4.92
CA ILE A 5 28.05 -12.11 6.09
C ILE A 5 27.78 -12.92 7.37
N ALA A 6 26.77 -13.82 7.36
CA ALA A 6 26.48 -14.67 8.51
C ALA A 6 27.66 -15.59 8.89
N GLU A 7 28.31 -16.17 7.90
CA GLU A 7 29.50 -17.02 8.06
C GLU A 7 30.68 -16.23 8.66
N LEU A 8 31.05 -15.11 8.06
CA LEU A 8 32.15 -14.28 8.51
C LEU A 8 31.96 -13.73 9.93
N ARG A 9 30.71 -13.36 10.25
CA ARG A 9 30.36 -12.93 11.60
C ARG A 9 30.57 -14.04 12.63
N ARG A 10 30.20 -15.28 12.28
CA ARG A 10 30.38 -16.44 13.15
C ARG A 10 31.87 -16.81 13.32
N GLU A 11 32.62 -16.79 12.22
CA GLU A 11 34.02 -17.22 12.22
C GLU A 11 34.97 -16.18 12.80
N LYS A 12 34.76 -14.90 12.44
CA LYS A 12 35.68 -13.80 12.75
C LYS A 12 35.14 -12.81 13.79
N ARG A 13 33.94 -13.06 14.36
CA ARG A 13 33.30 -12.21 15.38
C ARG A 13 33.08 -10.76 14.95
N TYR A 14 32.95 -10.50 13.65
CA TYR A 14 32.61 -9.17 13.15
C TYR A 14 31.20 -8.72 13.61
N ALA A 15 31.05 -7.43 13.89
CA ALA A 15 29.74 -6.83 14.11
C ALA A 15 29.01 -6.63 12.78
N TYR A 16 27.69 -6.44 12.80
CA TYR A 16 26.94 -6.12 11.57
C TYR A 16 27.36 -4.78 10.96
N SER A 17 27.80 -3.84 11.79
CA SER A 17 28.33 -2.54 11.37
C SER A 17 29.62 -2.61 10.54
N ASP A 18 30.33 -3.76 10.59
CA ASP A 18 31.59 -3.94 9.88
C ASP A 18 31.38 -4.38 8.42
N PHE A 19 30.14 -4.56 8.00
CA PHE A 19 29.80 -4.97 6.64
C PHE A 19 29.08 -3.86 5.89
N ALA A 20 29.45 -3.69 4.63
CA ALA A 20 28.72 -2.85 3.67
C ALA A 20 28.46 -3.64 2.38
N ILE A 21 27.26 -3.48 1.84
CA ILE A 21 26.90 -4.01 0.52
C ILE A 21 26.74 -2.82 -0.41
N LEU A 22 27.56 -2.78 -1.46
CA LEU A 22 27.47 -1.77 -2.50
C LEU A 22 26.70 -2.33 -3.69
N TYR A 23 25.77 -1.55 -4.21
CA TYR A 23 24.99 -1.89 -5.40
C TYR A 23 24.88 -0.66 -6.32
N ARG A 24 24.65 -0.93 -7.59
CA ARG A 24 24.69 0.11 -8.63
C ARG A 24 23.38 0.89 -8.74
N THR A 25 22.25 0.22 -8.51
CA THR A 25 20.91 0.81 -8.65
C THR A 25 20.06 0.49 -7.44
N ASN A 26 19.16 1.42 -7.08
CA ASN A 26 18.24 1.23 -5.95
C ASN A 26 17.31 0.00 -6.11
N ALA A 27 17.02 -0.41 -7.34
CA ALA A 27 16.23 -1.62 -7.60
C ALA A 27 16.90 -2.90 -7.07
N GLN A 28 18.22 -2.93 -6.98
CA GLN A 28 18.96 -4.08 -6.46
C GLN A 28 18.86 -4.23 -4.93
N SER A 29 18.49 -3.16 -4.20
CA SER A 29 18.37 -3.20 -2.73
C SER A 29 17.35 -4.24 -2.27
N ARG A 30 16.26 -4.42 -3.01
CA ARG A 30 15.15 -5.33 -2.66
C ARG A 30 15.63 -6.75 -2.34
N ILE A 31 16.48 -7.32 -3.20
CA ILE A 31 16.98 -8.70 -3.03
C ILE A 31 17.76 -8.83 -1.72
N PHE A 32 18.55 -7.82 -1.37
CA PHE A 32 19.32 -7.81 -0.13
C PHE A 32 18.42 -7.60 1.09
N GLU A 33 17.47 -6.67 1.00
CA GLU A 33 16.49 -6.41 2.07
C GLU A 33 15.67 -7.66 2.41
N GLU A 34 15.13 -8.34 1.39
CA GLU A 34 14.39 -9.59 1.58
C GLU A 34 15.26 -10.69 2.22
N ALA A 35 16.49 -10.85 1.73
CA ALA A 35 17.41 -11.86 2.26
C ALA A 35 17.82 -11.57 3.71
N MET A 36 18.01 -10.30 4.09
CA MET A 36 18.33 -9.90 5.46
C MET A 36 17.13 -10.04 6.39
N ARG A 37 15.93 -9.65 5.95
CA ARG A 37 14.68 -9.83 6.73
C ARG A 37 14.40 -11.29 7.03
N LYS A 38 14.51 -12.18 6.04
CA LYS A 38 14.34 -13.63 6.23
C LYS A 38 15.27 -14.22 7.29
N ARG A 39 16.37 -13.54 7.60
CA ARG A 39 17.37 -13.95 8.60
C ARG A 39 17.38 -13.09 9.85
N SER A 40 16.44 -12.17 9.99
CA SER A 40 16.39 -11.20 11.09
C SER A 40 17.72 -10.44 11.27
N MET A 41 18.41 -10.15 10.15
CA MET A 41 19.65 -9.38 10.16
C MET A 41 19.32 -7.88 10.12
N PRO A 42 19.81 -7.07 11.08
CA PRO A 42 19.63 -5.63 11.04
C PRO A 42 20.43 -5.03 9.87
N TYR A 43 19.82 -4.04 9.19
CA TYR A 43 20.47 -3.31 8.10
C TYR A 43 20.02 -1.86 8.07
N ARG A 44 20.79 -1.01 7.41
CA ARG A 44 20.45 0.37 7.10
C ARG A 44 20.77 0.66 5.64
N ILE A 45 19.88 1.35 4.94
CA ILE A 45 20.09 1.80 3.56
C ILE A 45 20.55 3.24 3.60
N TYR A 46 21.61 3.53 2.85
CA TYR A 46 22.14 4.88 2.64
C TYR A 46 21.97 5.29 1.18
N GLY A 47 21.54 6.53 0.97
CA GLY A 47 21.44 7.11 -0.38
C GLY A 47 20.19 6.74 -1.17
N GLY A 48 19.16 6.14 -0.55
CA GLY A 48 17.88 5.84 -1.19
C GLY A 48 16.79 5.45 -0.21
N LEU A 49 15.53 5.46 -0.68
CA LEU A 49 14.42 4.88 0.06
C LEU A 49 14.48 3.35 -0.02
N SER A 50 14.26 2.67 1.11
CA SER A 50 13.99 1.23 1.11
C SER A 50 12.88 0.90 0.12
N PHE A 51 12.95 -0.26 -0.56
CA PHE A 51 11.90 -0.72 -1.46
C PHE A 51 10.51 -0.59 -0.82
N TYR A 52 10.37 -0.96 0.45
CA TYR A 52 9.11 -0.88 1.18
C TYR A 52 8.71 0.53 1.64
N GLN A 53 9.62 1.51 1.51
CA GLN A 53 9.34 2.92 1.81
C GLN A 53 8.91 3.71 0.57
N ARG A 54 9.05 3.12 -0.61
CA ARG A 54 8.59 3.74 -1.86
C ARG A 54 7.08 3.96 -1.82
N LYS A 55 6.65 5.10 -2.37
CA LYS A 55 5.24 5.52 -2.36
C LYS A 55 4.35 4.46 -3.00
N GLU A 56 4.70 4.01 -4.20
CA GLU A 56 3.96 3.04 -4.99
C GLU A 56 3.79 1.69 -4.26
N ILE A 57 4.81 1.27 -3.53
CA ILE A 57 4.76 0.04 -2.73
C ILE A 57 3.83 0.20 -1.53
N LYS A 58 3.91 1.35 -0.84
CA LYS A 58 3.00 1.66 0.27
C LYS A 58 1.55 1.74 -0.20
N ASP A 59 1.31 2.26 -1.42
CA ASP A 59 -0.03 2.37 -1.99
C ASP A 59 -0.61 0.98 -2.26
N VAL A 60 0.15 0.07 -2.88
CA VAL A 60 -0.26 -1.33 -3.10
C VAL A 60 -0.50 -2.06 -1.78
N ILE A 61 0.39 -1.90 -0.80
CA ILE A 61 0.23 -2.49 0.53
C ILE A 61 -1.05 -1.98 1.21
N ALA A 62 -1.39 -0.70 1.05
CA ALA A 62 -2.62 -0.15 1.61
C ALA A 62 -3.89 -0.79 1.02
N TYR A 63 -3.91 -1.14 -0.28
CA TYR A 63 -4.99 -1.96 -0.84
C TYR A 63 -5.10 -3.31 -0.15
N PHE A 64 -3.98 -4.01 0.04
CA PHE A 64 -4.01 -5.32 0.71
C PHE A 64 -4.47 -5.21 2.17
N ARG A 65 -4.01 -4.18 2.90
CA ARG A 65 -4.47 -3.92 4.27
C ARG A 65 -5.98 -3.70 4.31
N LEU A 66 -6.53 -2.90 3.39
CA LEU A 66 -7.96 -2.61 3.31
C LEU A 66 -8.79 -3.84 2.94
N ILE A 67 -8.28 -4.73 2.08
CA ILE A 67 -8.94 -5.99 1.71
C ILE A 67 -9.01 -6.94 2.92
N VAL A 68 -7.96 -7.01 3.71
CA VAL A 68 -7.91 -7.87 4.90
C VAL A 68 -8.69 -7.27 6.07
N ASN A 69 -8.62 -5.94 6.23
CA ASN A 69 -9.34 -5.20 7.26
C ASN A 69 -9.95 -3.92 6.68
N PRO A 70 -11.22 -3.94 6.26
CA PRO A 70 -11.89 -2.76 5.71
C PRO A 70 -12.00 -1.57 6.68
N ASN A 71 -11.83 -1.82 7.99
CA ASN A 71 -11.84 -0.78 9.02
C ASN A 71 -10.45 -0.14 9.25
N ASP A 72 -9.45 -0.48 8.43
CA ASP A 72 -8.15 0.19 8.46
C ASP A 72 -8.25 1.58 7.85
N GLU A 73 -8.46 2.58 8.71
CA GLU A 73 -8.66 3.97 8.29
C GLU A 73 -7.45 4.59 7.59
N GLU A 74 -6.24 4.22 8.00
CA GLU A 74 -5.02 4.71 7.35
C GLU A 74 -4.93 4.21 5.91
N ALA A 75 -5.16 2.91 5.72
CA ALA A 75 -5.22 2.29 4.41
C ALA A 75 -6.35 2.88 3.56
N PHE A 76 -7.56 3.05 4.14
CA PHE A 76 -8.70 3.65 3.48
C PHE A 76 -8.39 5.06 2.95
N LYS A 77 -7.93 5.96 3.84
CA LYS A 77 -7.58 7.34 3.50
C LYS A 77 -6.50 7.42 2.41
N ARG A 78 -5.59 6.46 2.41
CA ARG A 78 -4.50 6.39 1.44
C ARG A 78 -4.98 6.01 0.03
N VAL A 79 -5.92 5.08 -0.11
CA VAL A 79 -6.29 4.49 -1.41
C VAL A 79 -7.60 5.01 -2.00
N ILE A 80 -8.47 5.66 -1.23
CA ILE A 80 -9.78 6.11 -1.69
C ILE A 80 -9.70 6.99 -2.95
N ASN A 81 -8.68 7.84 -3.06
CA ASN A 81 -8.42 8.68 -4.22
C ASN A 81 -7.08 8.39 -4.90
N TYR A 82 -6.53 7.21 -4.70
CA TYR A 82 -5.32 6.80 -5.42
C TYR A 82 -5.50 5.39 -6.04
N PRO A 83 -5.37 5.27 -7.37
CA PRO A 83 -5.27 6.35 -8.38
C PRO A 83 -6.42 7.37 -8.32
N ALA A 84 -6.20 8.53 -8.95
CA ALA A 84 -7.16 9.63 -8.88
C ALA A 84 -8.56 9.22 -9.36
N ARG A 85 -9.56 9.28 -8.45
CA ARG A 85 -10.97 8.96 -8.71
C ARG A 85 -11.87 10.19 -8.63
N GLY A 86 -11.27 11.37 -8.39
CA GLY A 86 -12.04 12.59 -8.16
C GLY A 86 -12.81 12.60 -6.83
N ILE A 87 -12.28 11.86 -5.84
CA ILE A 87 -12.72 11.88 -4.45
C ILE A 87 -11.70 12.71 -3.67
N GLY A 88 -11.91 14.02 -3.62
CA GLY A 88 -10.97 14.94 -2.98
C GLY A 88 -11.11 15.00 -1.46
N ASP A 89 -10.23 15.78 -0.84
CA ASP A 89 -10.13 15.94 0.63
C ASP A 89 -11.45 16.42 1.25
N THR A 90 -12.20 17.28 0.56
CA THR A 90 -13.52 17.71 1.04
C THR A 90 -14.48 16.57 1.24
N THR A 91 -14.50 15.60 0.32
CA THR A 91 -15.36 14.40 0.44
C THR A 91 -14.83 13.47 1.52
N LEU A 92 -13.52 13.28 1.59
CA LEU A 92 -12.90 12.49 2.64
C LEU A 92 -13.19 13.06 4.03
N ASN A 93 -13.11 14.38 4.20
CA ASN A 93 -13.44 15.04 5.47
C ASN A 93 -14.92 14.83 5.85
N LYS A 94 -15.84 14.86 4.89
CA LYS A 94 -17.26 14.55 5.16
C LYS A 94 -17.44 13.11 5.67
N LEU A 95 -16.72 12.14 5.07
CA LEU A 95 -16.72 10.76 5.55
C LEU A 95 -16.18 10.66 6.98
N VAL A 96 -15.08 11.36 7.27
CA VAL A 96 -14.46 11.38 8.60
C VAL A 96 -15.40 11.98 9.64
N VAL A 97 -16.06 13.09 9.34
CA VAL A 97 -17.04 13.72 10.25
C VAL A 97 -18.19 12.76 10.53
N ALA A 98 -18.81 12.20 9.48
CA ALA A 98 -19.93 11.26 9.64
C ALA A 98 -19.51 9.99 10.44
N ALA A 99 -18.32 9.46 10.21
CA ALA A 99 -17.79 8.31 10.95
C ALA A 99 -17.57 8.65 12.43
N THR A 100 -17.04 9.84 12.72
CA THR A 100 -16.79 10.30 14.08
C THR A 100 -18.11 10.56 14.82
N ASP A 101 -19.07 11.25 14.21
CA ASP A 101 -20.35 11.60 14.81
C ASP A 101 -21.17 10.36 15.20
N HIS A 102 -21.05 9.29 14.41
CA HIS A 102 -21.76 8.03 14.64
C HIS A 102 -20.91 6.96 15.33
N ASN A 103 -19.64 7.25 15.65
CA ASN A 103 -18.69 6.29 16.24
C ASN A 103 -18.58 4.98 15.46
N VAL A 104 -18.46 5.08 14.15
CA VAL A 104 -18.30 3.96 13.21
C VAL A 104 -17.09 4.17 12.30
N SER A 105 -16.68 3.11 11.56
CA SER A 105 -15.57 3.23 10.62
C SER A 105 -15.94 3.98 9.35
N LEU A 106 -14.92 4.49 8.63
CA LEU A 106 -15.10 5.10 7.31
C LEU A 106 -15.72 4.12 6.31
N TRP A 107 -15.38 2.84 6.41
CA TRP A 107 -15.93 1.78 5.60
C TRP A 107 -17.43 1.57 5.87
N THR A 108 -17.85 1.66 7.12
CA THR A 108 -19.26 1.57 7.50
C THR A 108 -20.07 2.71 6.89
N VAL A 109 -19.59 3.94 6.98
CA VAL A 109 -20.25 5.10 6.33
C VAL A 109 -20.29 4.96 4.82
N LEU A 110 -19.21 4.45 4.20
CA LEU A 110 -19.15 4.22 2.76
C LEU A 110 -20.18 3.18 2.29
N ASN A 111 -20.48 2.17 3.11
CA ASN A 111 -21.46 1.13 2.78
C ASN A 111 -22.91 1.62 2.88
N ASP A 112 -23.19 2.58 3.73
CA ASP A 112 -24.55 3.16 3.88
C ASP A 112 -24.49 4.71 3.98
N PRO A 113 -24.09 5.39 2.90
CA PRO A 113 -23.93 6.84 2.91
C PRO A 113 -25.28 7.58 3.14
N ILE A 114 -26.41 6.95 2.84
CA ILE A 114 -27.74 7.52 3.05
C ILE A 114 -28.13 7.40 4.52
N GLY A 115 -27.96 6.24 5.14
CA GLY A 115 -28.24 6.01 6.56
C GLY A 115 -27.41 6.92 7.49
N TYR A 116 -26.19 7.24 7.08
CA TYR A 116 -25.31 8.20 7.80
C TYR A 116 -25.43 9.64 7.29
N ALA A 117 -26.47 9.95 6.49
CA ALA A 117 -26.78 11.29 5.98
C ALA A 117 -25.56 12.01 5.36
N LEU A 118 -24.70 11.29 4.62
CA LEU A 118 -23.48 11.82 4.04
C LEU A 118 -23.80 12.93 3.01
N PRO A 119 -23.38 14.19 3.22
CA PRO A 119 -23.80 15.31 2.39
C PRO A 119 -22.96 15.42 1.10
N VAL A 120 -23.23 14.55 0.13
CA VAL A 120 -22.55 14.50 -1.17
C VAL A 120 -23.56 14.62 -2.31
N ASN A 121 -23.13 15.17 -3.45
CA ASN A 121 -23.94 15.18 -4.66
C ASN A 121 -23.92 13.82 -5.39
N ASN A 122 -24.83 13.63 -6.34
CA ASN A 122 -24.97 12.36 -7.07
C ASN A 122 -23.67 11.92 -7.78
N GLY A 123 -22.91 12.86 -8.35
CA GLY A 123 -21.63 12.55 -9.01
C GLY A 123 -20.58 12.01 -8.03
N THR A 124 -20.51 12.61 -6.84
CA THR A 124 -19.61 12.13 -5.77
C THR A 124 -20.11 10.81 -5.18
N ALA A 125 -21.41 10.66 -4.98
CA ALA A 125 -22.02 9.42 -4.50
C ALA A 125 -21.69 8.25 -5.44
N LYS A 126 -21.77 8.47 -6.77
CA LYS A 126 -21.37 7.47 -7.75
C LYS A 126 -19.90 7.07 -7.61
N LYS A 127 -18.97 8.03 -7.50
CA LYS A 127 -17.54 7.74 -7.32
C LYS A 127 -17.27 6.95 -6.04
N LEU A 128 -17.96 7.25 -4.97
CA LEU A 128 -17.88 6.51 -3.71
C LEU A 128 -18.41 5.08 -3.87
N SER A 129 -19.52 4.89 -4.60
CA SER A 129 -20.07 3.57 -4.92
C SER A 129 -19.09 2.75 -5.77
N ASP A 130 -18.53 3.35 -6.82
CA ASP A 130 -17.55 2.68 -7.69
C ASP A 130 -16.31 2.22 -6.88
N PHE A 131 -15.83 3.04 -5.95
CA PHE A 131 -14.73 2.65 -5.06
C PHE A 131 -15.13 1.54 -4.08
N ARG A 132 -16.33 1.63 -3.47
CA ARG A 132 -16.85 0.58 -2.60
C ARG A 132 -16.95 -0.76 -3.33
N GLU A 133 -17.52 -0.75 -4.54
CA GLU A 133 -17.66 -1.96 -5.36
C GLU A 133 -16.32 -2.58 -5.72
N LEU A 134 -15.31 -1.77 -6.07
CA LEU A 134 -13.96 -2.23 -6.33
C LEU A 134 -13.38 -2.98 -5.13
N ILE A 135 -13.44 -2.37 -3.94
CA ILE A 135 -12.88 -2.97 -2.72
C ILE A 135 -13.67 -4.20 -2.29
N SER A 136 -15.00 -4.14 -2.32
CA SER A 136 -15.87 -5.29 -2.00
C SER A 136 -15.60 -6.48 -2.92
N GLY A 137 -15.41 -6.22 -4.22
CA GLY A 137 -15.03 -7.26 -5.18
C GLY A 137 -13.69 -7.91 -4.89
N PHE A 138 -12.72 -7.17 -4.37
CA PHE A 138 -11.44 -7.74 -3.91
C PHE A 138 -11.62 -8.55 -2.62
N ILE A 139 -12.40 -8.06 -1.66
CA ILE A 139 -12.69 -8.77 -0.40
C ILE A 139 -13.35 -10.12 -0.67
N GLU A 140 -14.38 -10.16 -1.53
CA GLU A 140 -15.08 -11.39 -1.91
C GLU A 140 -14.16 -12.40 -2.59
N ARG A 141 -13.27 -11.93 -3.46
CA ARG A 141 -12.32 -12.79 -4.18
C ARG A 141 -11.16 -13.26 -3.29
N ASN A 142 -10.78 -12.49 -2.28
CA ASN A 142 -9.70 -12.86 -1.35
C ASN A 142 -9.97 -14.15 -0.58
N VAL A 143 -11.24 -14.54 -0.41
CA VAL A 143 -11.63 -15.81 0.23
C VAL A 143 -11.37 -17.03 -0.68
N LYS A 144 -11.34 -16.81 -2.00
CA LYS A 144 -11.30 -17.88 -3.02
C LYS A 144 -9.96 -17.97 -3.75
N LEU A 145 -9.28 -16.84 -3.89
CA LEU A 145 -8.05 -16.72 -4.67
C LEU A 145 -6.81 -16.86 -3.78
N SER A 146 -5.72 -17.32 -4.37
CA SER A 146 -4.40 -17.27 -3.73
C SER A 146 -3.91 -15.83 -3.54
N ALA A 147 -2.92 -15.64 -2.67
CA ALA A 147 -2.31 -14.33 -2.44
C ALA A 147 -1.69 -13.73 -3.73
N GLU A 148 -1.16 -14.57 -4.61
CA GLU A 148 -0.61 -14.13 -5.90
C GLU A 148 -1.71 -13.64 -6.84
N GLU A 149 -2.80 -14.38 -6.96
CA GLU A 149 -3.93 -14.04 -7.82
C GLU A 149 -4.62 -12.75 -7.37
N ILE A 150 -4.85 -12.59 -6.05
CA ILE A 150 -5.46 -11.36 -5.54
C ILE A 150 -4.51 -10.16 -5.71
N ALA A 151 -3.19 -10.36 -5.55
CA ALA A 151 -2.21 -9.31 -5.79
C ALA A 151 -2.21 -8.86 -7.26
N ALA A 152 -2.24 -9.80 -8.19
CA ALA A 152 -2.33 -9.51 -9.62
C ALA A 152 -3.63 -8.75 -9.97
N ALA A 153 -4.77 -9.17 -9.40
CA ALA A 153 -6.05 -8.50 -9.57
C ALA A 153 -6.01 -7.06 -9.05
N VAL A 154 -5.51 -6.84 -7.84
CA VAL A 154 -5.38 -5.49 -7.25
C VAL A 154 -4.51 -4.60 -8.12
N VAL A 155 -3.34 -5.04 -8.52
CA VAL A 155 -2.41 -4.26 -9.33
C VAL A 155 -3.03 -3.87 -10.68
N LYS A 156 -3.75 -4.79 -11.32
CA LYS A 156 -4.39 -4.58 -12.63
C LYS A 156 -5.64 -3.70 -12.55
N GLU A 157 -6.56 -4.03 -11.64
CA GLU A 157 -7.91 -3.45 -11.61
C GLU A 157 -8.00 -2.15 -10.81
N SER A 158 -7.10 -1.90 -9.86
CA SER A 158 -7.05 -0.63 -9.12
C SER A 158 -6.71 0.58 -9.98
N GLY A 159 -6.05 0.36 -11.13
CA GLY A 159 -5.53 1.41 -12.00
C GLY A 159 -4.13 1.93 -11.63
N ILE A 160 -3.48 1.37 -10.60
CA ILE A 160 -2.15 1.79 -10.16
C ILE A 160 -1.13 1.69 -11.29
N VAL A 161 -1.13 0.58 -12.04
CA VAL A 161 -0.20 0.37 -13.17
C VAL A 161 -0.34 1.46 -14.21
N SER A 162 -1.57 1.78 -14.61
CA SER A 162 -1.82 2.85 -15.59
C SER A 162 -1.32 4.20 -15.10
N THR A 163 -1.49 4.48 -13.82
CA THR A 163 -1.01 5.74 -13.21
C THR A 163 0.52 5.80 -13.18
N LEU A 164 1.19 4.71 -12.83
CA LEU A 164 2.65 4.64 -12.81
C LEU A 164 3.27 4.78 -14.20
N PHE A 165 2.65 4.19 -15.23
CA PHE A 165 3.12 4.36 -16.61
C PHE A 165 2.90 5.77 -17.17
N GLN A 166 1.93 6.52 -16.63
CA GLN A 166 1.70 7.91 -17.00
C GLN A 166 2.62 8.89 -16.25
N ASP A 167 3.15 8.46 -15.11
CA ASP A 167 4.09 9.26 -14.34
C ASP A 167 5.45 9.30 -15.04
N ARG A 168 5.76 10.47 -15.65
CA ARG A 168 7.03 10.75 -16.34
C ARG A 168 8.08 11.38 -15.43
N SER A 169 7.84 11.40 -14.11
CA SER A 169 8.83 11.88 -13.16
C SER A 169 10.06 10.96 -13.13
N VAL A 170 11.19 11.47 -12.64
CA VAL A 170 12.44 10.71 -12.48
C VAL A 170 12.23 9.47 -11.57
N GLU A 171 11.25 9.54 -10.66
CA GLU A 171 10.89 8.45 -9.77
C GLU A 171 10.03 7.39 -10.46
N GLY A 172 9.24 7.76 -11.48
CA GLY A 172 8.40 6.83 -12.25
C GLY A 172 9.16 6.07 -13.35
N ILE A 173 10.39 6.48 -13.69
CA ILE A 173 11.23 5.86 -14.74
C ILE A 173 12.28 4.90 -14.13
N SER A 174 12.47 4.87 -12.83
CA SER A 174 13.43 4.02 -12.11
C SER A 174 12.75 2.81 -11.47
#